data_f4d163bc6a77ada8e1ef294b8c06ca31
#
_entry.id   f4d163bc6a77ada8e1ef294b8c06ca31
#
_cell.length_a   1.000
_cell.length_b   1.000
_cell.length_c   1.000
_cell.angle_alpha   90.00
_cell.angle_beta   90.00
_cell.angle_gamma   90.00
#
_symmetry.space_group_name_H-M   'P 1'
#
loop_
_entity.id
_entity.type
_entity.pdbx_description
1 polymer ?
#
loop_
_entity_poly.entity_id
_entity_poly.type
_entity_poly.pdbx_seq_one_letter_code
_entity_poly.pdbx_strand_id
1 'polypeptide(L)'
;MKVFITGASSGIGEALAHEYAKRYRNENTKIGLVARRSEHLQNLQNMLEENYQVKCAIYPLDVRDNCALATAATDFIQQYGSPDVVIANAGVSSGTLTEHQQDIAAFQAVMDINVLGLVHTFQPFIKAMRDAGKGQLVGIASVAGVRGLPGASAYSASKAAAIAYLESLRVEMLHHNIAVTTIAPGYIRTPMTDINSYRMPFLMDADIAAGKFVNVIENKRRFVVIPWQMGWVARLMRFIPPKLWDFLAKNAPHKSRTRVE
;
A
#
# COMPACT_ATOMS: atom_id res chain seq x y z
N MET A 1 -13.20 -13.63 8.75
CA MET A 1 -12.52 -12.47 8.15
C MET A 1 -12.23 -12.73 6.69
N LYS A 2 -12.49 -11.74 5.80
CA LYS A 2 -12.20 -11.83 4.35
C LYS A 2 -11.38 -10.62 3.94
N VAL A 3 -10.15 -10.84 3.48
CA VAL A 3 -9.20 -9.77 3.17
C VAL A 3 -8.63 -9.95 1.77
N PHE A 4 -8.53 -8.88 0.99
CA PHE A 4 -7.89 -8.89 -0.33
C PHE A 4 -6.71 -7.93 -0.32
N ILE A 5 -5.51 -8.41 -0.67
CA ILE A 5 -4.25 -7.66 -0.50
C ILE A 5 -3.49 -7.62 -1.82
N THR A 6 -3.21 -6.42 -2.35
CA THR A 6 -2.30 -6.26 -3.50
C THR A 6 -0.86 -6.02 -3.05
N GLY A 7 0.11 -6.44 -3.87
CA GLY A 7 1.53 -6.41 -3.51
C GLY A 7 1.89 -7.41 -2.42
N ALA A 8 1.22 -8.56 -2.39
CA ALA A 8 1.34 -9.56 -1.32
C ALA A 8 2.62 -10.40 -1.38
N SER A 9 3.41 -10.36 -2.46
CA SER A 9 4.56 -11.27 -2.65
C SER A 9 5.83 -10.86 -1.92
N SER A 10 5.84 -9.77 -1.16
CA SER A 10 7.00 -9.33 -0.36
C SER A 10 6.65 -8.18 0.58
N GLY A 11 7.52 -7.95 1.57
CA GLY A 11 7.52 -6.76 2.42
C GLY A 11 6.23 -6.54 3.20
N ILE A 12 5.67 -5.33 3.12
CA ILE A 12 4.46 -4.97 3.90
C ILE A 12 3.26 -5.85 3.55
N GLY A 13 3.05 -6.16 2.27
CA GLY A 13 1.90 -6.96 1.83
C GLY A 13 1.96 -8.41 2.32
N GLU A 14 3.12 -9.02 2.25
CA GLU A 14 3.40 -10.35 2.80
C GLU A 14 3.22 -10.37 4.33
N ALA A 15 3.81 -9.41 5.03
CA ALA A 15 3.69 -9.30 6.47
C ALA A 15 2.22 -9.06 6.92
N LEU A 16 1.44 -8.30 6.16
CA LEU A 16 0.01 -8.13 6.39
C LEU A 16 -0.76 -9.45 6.21
N ALA A 17 -0.45 -10.22 5.16
CA ALA A 17 -1.08 -11.52 4.95
C ALA A 17 -0.81 -12.47 6.13
N HIS A 18 0.43 -12.53 6.61
CA HIS A 18 0.81 -13.29 7.81
C HIS A 18 0.06 -12.80 9.07
N GLU A 19 0.01 -11.51 9.30
CA GLU A 19 -0.64 -10.94 10.48
C GLU A 19 -2.15 -11.21 10.47
N TYR A 20 -2.83 -11.08 9.32
CA TYR A 20 -4.24 -11.43 9.19
C TYR A 20 -4.48 -12.93 9.40
N ALA A 21 -3.67 -13.78 8.79
CA ALA A 21 -3.78 -15.23 8.96
C ALA A 21 -3.59 -15.64 10.42
N LYS A 22 -2.57 -15.12 11.09
CA LYS A 22 -2.26 -15.38 12.50
C LYS A 22 -3.37 -14.89 13.43
N ARG A 23 -3.85 -13.65 13.24
CA ARG A 23 -4.82 -13.00 14.13
C ARG A 23 -6.20 -13.62 14.04
N TYR A 24 -6.61 -14.02 12.86
CA TYR A 24 -7.95 -14.53 12.57
C TYR A 24 -7.98 -16.03 12.23
N ARG A 25 -6.97 -16.80 12.65
CA ARG A 25 -6.83 -18.24 12.35
C ARG A 25 -8.04 -19.10 12.68
N ASN A 26 -8.82 -18.72 13.69
CA ASN A 26 -10.00 -19.46 14.15
C ASN A 26 -11.32 -18.96 13.53
N GLU A 27 -11.30 -18.01 12.60
CA GLU A 27 -12.48 -17.32 12.07
C GLU A 27 -12.85 -17.69 10.63
N ASN A 28 -12.42 -18.86 10.16
CA ASN A 28 -12.63 -19.25 8.75
C ASN A 28 -12.15 -18.17 7.76
N THR A 29 -10.96 -17.65 8.00
CA THR A 29 -10.40 -16.50 7.28
C THR A 29 -10.09 -16.84 5.83
N LYS A 30 -10.42 -15.90 4.92
CA LYS A 30 -10.16 -15.97 3.48
C LYS A 30 -9.24 -14.82 3.10
N ILE A 31 -8.16 -15.11 2.38
CA ILE A 31 -7.19 -14.10 1.98
C ILE A 31 -6.97 -14.18 0.47
N GLY A 32 -7.29 -13.10 -0.25
CA GLY A 32 -6.92 -12.91 -1.64
C GLY A 32 -5.53 -12.26 -1.72
N LEU A 33 -4.60 -12.92 -2.39
CA LEU A 33 -3.20 -12.52 -2.51
C LEU A 33 -2.90 -12.14 -3.96
N VAL A 34 -2.59 -10.87 -4.22
CA VAL A 34 -2.31 -10.35 -5.56
C VAL A 34 -0.88 -9.88 -5.68
N ALA A 35 -0.16 -10.37 -6.67
CA ALA A 35 1.14 -9.84 -7.10
C ALA A 35 1.53 -10.45 -8.46
N ARG A 36 2.58 -9.93 -9.10
CA ARG A 36 3.06 -10.46 -10.40
C ARG A 36 3.77 -11.80 -10.28
N ARG A 37 4.48 -12.03 -9.16
CA ARG A 37 5.33 -13.21 -8.96
C ARG A 37 4.52 -14.41 -8.46
N SER A 38 4.12 -15.28 -9.37
CA SER A 38 3.28 -16.45 -9.08
C SER A 38 3.90 -17.40 -8.06
N GLU A 39 5.18 -17.73 -8.20
CA GLU A 39 5.89 -18.63 -7.29
C GLU A 39 5.91 -18.12 -5.84
N HIS A 40 6.18 -16.80 -5.65
CA HIS A 40 6.13 -16.20 -4.31
C HIS A 40 4.73 -16.25 -3.70
N LEU A 41 3.68 -16.06 -4.52
CA LEU A 41 2.30 -16.17 -4.05
C LEU A 41 1.95 -17.59 -3.65
N GLN A 42 2.40 -18.59 -4.43
CA GLN A 42 2.15 -20.01 -4.14
C GLN A 42 2.85 -20.42 -2.83
N ASN A 43 4.11 -20.01 -2.64
CA ASN A 43 4.84 -20.29 -1.42
C ASN A 43 4.19 -19.64 -0.20
N LEU A 44 3.75 -18.37 -0.33
CA LEU A 44 3.02 -17.68 0.73
C LEU A 44 1.69 -18.37 1.04
N GLN A 45 0.91 -18.74 0.02
CA GLN A 45 -0.35 -19.48 0.19
C GLN A 45 -0.12 -20.76 1.01
N ASN A 46 0.81 -21.62 0.59
CA ASN A 46 1.11 -22.88 1.25
C ASN A 46 1.46 -22.63 2.73
N MET A 47 2.36 -21.67 2.99
CA MET A 47 2.80 -21.32 4.34
C MET A 47 1.64 -20.83 5.23
N LEU A 48 0.76 -19.99 4.69
CA LEU A 48 -0.37 -19.45 5.45
C LEU A 48 -1.43 -20.53 5.73
N GLU A 49 -1.73 -21.39 4.77
CA GLU A 49 -2.71 -22.47 4.92
C GLU A 49 -2.23 -23.55 5.90
N GLU A 50 -0.94 -23.93 5.82
CA GLU A 50 -0.35 -24.93 6.72
C GLU A 50 -0.25 -24.44 8.17
N ASN A 51 0.21 -23.20 8.37
CA ASN A 51 0.50 -22.70 9.73
C ASN A 51 -0.73 -22.12 10.46
N TYR A 52 -1.72 -21.61 9.72
CA TYR A 52 -2.82 -20.86 10.33
C TYR A 52 -4.22 -21.39 10.00
N GLN A 53 -4.33 -22.45 9.19
CA GLN A 53 -5.61 -23.04 8.78
C GLN A 53 -6.58 -22.03 8.13
N VAL A 54 -6.03 -21.07 7.41
CA VAL A 54 -6.79 -20.10 6.60
C VAL A 54 -6.95 -20.64 5.16
N LYS A 55 -7.81 -20.02 4.36
CA LYS A 55 -7.88 -20.31 2.92
C LYS A 55 -7.38 -19.10 2.13
N CYS A 56 -6.48 -19.35 1.19
CA CYS A 56 -5.93 -18.31 0.33
C CYS A 56 -6.34 -18.55 -1.13
N ALA A 57 -6.64 -17.47 -1.84
CA ALA A 57 -6.74 -17.43 -3.28
C ALA A 57 -5.60 -16.56 -3.83
N ILE A 58 -4.87 -17.06 -4.81
CA ILE A 58 -3.77 -16.33 -5.43
C ILE A 58 -4.17 -15.81 -6.81
N TYR A 59 -3.77 -14.57 -7.08
CA TYR A 59 -4.04 -13.87 -8.33
C TYR A 59 -2.73 -13.29 -8.89
N PRO A 60 -2.02 -14.08 -9.74
CA PRO A 60 -0.79 -13.63 -10.38
C PRO A 60 -1.10 -12.61 -11.48
N LEU A 61 -1.10 -11.32 -11.14
CA LEU A 61 -1.40 -10.22 -12.08
C LEU A 61 -0.67 -8.94 -11.71
N ASP A 62 -0.65 -8.01 -12.65
CA ASP A 62 -0.17 -6.63 -12.45
C ASP A 62 -1.34 -5.72 -12.12
N VAL A 63 -1.21 -4.86 -11.11
CA VAL A 63 -2.25 -3.90 -10.70
C VAL A 63 -2.51 -2.82 -11.75
N ARG A 64 -1.66 -2.69 -12.76
CA ARG A 64 -1.89 -1.84 -13.93
C ARG A 64 -2.98 -2.39 -14.85
N ASP A 65 -3.18 -3.71 -14.85
CA ASP A 65 -4.24 -4.37 -15.62
C ASP A 65 -5.58 -4.33 -14.86
N ASN A 66 -6.38 -3.34 -15.20
CA ASN A 66 -7.70 -3.14 -14.61
C ASN A 66 -8.65 -4.32 -14.88
N CYS A 67 -8.59 -4.92 -16.08
CA CYS A 67 -9.44 -6.06 -16.44
C CYS A 67 -9.09 -7.31 -15.64
N ALA A 68 -7.80 -7.60 -15.47
CA ALA A 68 -7.34 -8.72 -14.66
C ALA A 68 -7.73 -8.54 -13.18
N LEU A 69 -7.60 -7.32 -12.63
CA LEU A 69 -8.05 -7.01 -11.26
C LEU A 69 -9.56 -7.15 -11.10
N ALA A 70 -10.36 -6.69 -12.06
CA ALA A 70 -11.81 -6.84 -12.03
C ALA A 70 -12.22 -8.32 -12.07
N THR A 71 -11.54 -9.13 -12.87
CA THR A 71 -11.74 -10.58 -12.93
C THR A 71 -11.39 -11.25 -11.60
N ALA A 72 -10.23 -10.92 -11.01
CA ALA A 72 -9.81 -11.45 -9.72
C ALA A 72 -10.77 -11.05 -8.59
N ALA A 73 -11.26 -9.83 -8.60
CA ALA A 73 -12.25 -9.35 -7.62
C ALA A 73 -13.59 -10.11 -7.76
N THR A 74 -14.05 -10.33 -9.00
CA THR A 74 -15.27 -11.09 -9.29
C THR A 74 -15.14 -12.53 -8.78
N ASP A 75 -14.03 -13.19 -9.08
CA ASP A 75 -13.74 -14.54 -8.61
C ASP A 75 -13.72 -14.60 -7.07
N PHE A 76 -13.01 -13.70 -6.42
CA PHE A 76 -12.96 -13.63 -4.96
C PHE A 76 -14.35 -13.45 -4.34
N ILE A 77 -15.16 -12.56 -4.92
CA ILE A 77 -16.54 -12.31 -4.45
C ILE A 77 -17.44 -13.52 -4.66
N GLN A 78 -17.32 -14.21 -5.80
CA GLN A 78 -18.10 -15.43 -6.09
C GLN A 78 -17.75 -16.56 -5.13
N GLN A 79 -16.46 -16.74 -4.81
CA GLN A 79 -16.01 -17.82 -3.92
C GLN A 79 -16.30 -17.53 -2.44
N TYR A 80 -16.14 -16.28 -1.99
CA TYR A 80 -16.12 -15.95 -0.56
C TYR A 80 -17.14 -14.89 -0.16
N GLY A 81 -17.81 -14.24 -1.10
CA GLY A 81 -18.68 -13.10 -0.87
C GLY A 81 -17.89 -11.79 -0.71
N SER A 82 -18.60 -10.70 -0.42
CA SER A 82 -17.99 -9.38 -0.23
C SER A 82 -16.84 -9.42 0.78
N PRO A 83 -15.65 -8.85 0.47
CA PRO A 83 -14.56 -8.77 1.43
C PRO A 83 -14.91 -7.83 2.59
N ASP A 84 -14.38 -8.13 3.78
CA ASP A 84 -14.44 -7.22 4.92
C ASP A 84 -13.42 -6.09 4.77
N VAL A 85 -12.24 -6.38 4.20
CA VAL A 85 -11.14 -5.42 4.00
C VAL A 85 -10.48 -5.63 2.63
N VAL A 86 -10.26 -4.54 1.89
CA VAL A 86 -9.43 -4.51 0.68
C VAL A 86 -8.24 -3.60 0.92
N ILE A 87 -7.02 -4.12 0.74
CA ILE A 87 -5.77 -3.41 1.00
C ILE A 87 -5.01 -3.17 -0.31
N ALA A 88 -5.02 -1.92 -0.77
CA ALA A 88 -4.19 -1.46 -1.87
C ALA A 88 -2.78 -1.13 -1.33
N ASN A 89 -1.91 -2.14 -1.38
CA ASN A 89 -0.54 -2.05 -0.89
C ASN A 89 0.49 -2.10 -2.02
N ALA A 90 0.16 -2.65 -3.19
CA ALA A 90 1.07 -2.68 -4.33
C ALA A 90 1.66 -1.29 -4.60
N GLY A 91 2.97 -1.23 -4.75
CA GLY A 91 3.66 0.01 -4.98
C GLY A 91 5.14 -0.19 -5.27
N VAL A 92 5.70 0.76 -5.96
CA VAL A 92 7.13 0.80 -6.35
C VAL A 92 7.72 2.16 -6.03
N SER A 93 9.04 2.20 -5.94
CA SER A 93 9.78 3.43 -5.74
C SER A 93 11.07 3.41 -6.55
N SER A 94 11.29 4.46 -7.32
CA SER A 94 12.53 4.69 -8.05
C SER A 94 12.99 6.13 -7.83
N GLY A 95 14.31 6.34 -7.90
CA GLY A 95 14.87 7.67 -8.05
C GLY A 95 14.51 8.23 -9.42
N THR A 96 14.08 9.49 -9.47
CA THR A 96 13.75 10.19 -10.72
C THR A 96 14.20 11.64 -10.65
N LEU A 97 14.86 12.09 -11.74
CA LEU A 97 15.28 13.46 -11.92
C LEU A 97 14.71 13.97 -13.24
N THR A 98 13.94 15.06 -13.20
CA THR A 98 13.21 15.57 -14.39
C THR A 98 14.13 16.02 -15.53
N GLU A 99 15.38 16.38 -15.24
CA GLU A 99 16.40 16.73 -16.24
C GLU A 99 16.85 15.54 -17.12
N HIS A 100 16.54 14.30 -16.69
CA HIS A 100 16.91 13.11 -17.43
C HIS A 100 15.72 12.52 -18.17
N GLN A 101 15.73 12.61 -19.49
CA GLN A 101 14.63 12.09 -20.34
C GLN A 101 14.35 10.59 -20.11
N GLN A 102 15.36 9.78 -19.83
CA GLN A 102 15.19 8.35 -19.53
C GLN A 102 14.38 8.05 -18.28
N ASP A 103 14.23 9.01 -17.35
CA ASP A 103 13.48 8.83 -16.11
C ASP A 103 11.95 8.99 -16.32
N ILE A 104 11.51 9.48 -17.49
CA ILE A 104 10.07 9.65 -17.79
C ILE A 104 9.34 8.31 -17.72
N ALA A 105 9.93 7.24 -18.26
CA ALA A 105 9.31 5.91 -18.20
C ALA A 105 9.17 5.38 -16.74
N ALA A 106 10.19 5.62 -15.91
CA ALA A 106 10.11 5.26 -14.48
C ALA A 106 9.08 6.13 -13.75
N PHE A 107 8.99 7.42 -14.08
CA PHE A 107 7.98 8.32 -13.52
C PHE A 107 6.57 7.80 -13.85
N GLN A 108 6.30 7.48 -15.12
CA GLN A 108 5.01 6.95 -15.56
C GLN A 108 4.68 5.64 -14.85
N ALA A 109 5.59 4.67 -14.82
CA ALA A 109 5.38 3.39 -14.16
C ALA A 109 5.07 3.56 -12.66
N VAL A 110 5.74 4.50 -11.97
CA VAL A 110 5.44 4.81 -10.57
C VAL A 110 4.02 5.37 -10.41
N MET A 111 3.57 6.25 -11.30
CA MET A 111 2.20 6.79 -11.26
C MET A 111 1.16 5.70 -11.56
N ASP A 112 1.39 4.89 -12.58
CA ASP A 112 0.47 3.82 -12.98
C ASP A 112 0.28 2.78 -11.87
N ILE A 113 1.36 2.38 -11.19
CA ILE A 113 1.29 1.38 -10.12
C ILE A 113 0.75 2.00 -8.82
N ASN A 114 1.33 3.12 -8.37
CA ASN A 114 1.03 3.66 -7.04
C ASN A 114 -0.29 4.44 -6.96
N VAL A 115 -0.79 4.96 -8.09
CA VAL A 115 -2.02 5.77 -8.15
C VAL A 115 -3.11 5.00 -8.88
N LEU A 116 -2.94 4.69 -10.16
CA LEU A 116 -3.98 3.99 -10.91
C LEU A 116 -4.19 2.57 -10.38
N GLY A 117 -3.12 1.83 -10.06
CA GLY A 117 -3.21 0.50 -9.45
C GLY A 117 -3.96 0.48 -8.12
N LEU A 118 -3.88 1.56 -7.34
CA LEU A 118 -4.66 1.71 -6.12
C LEU A 118 -6.17 1.89 -6.44
N VAL A 119 -6.51 2.72 -7.42
CA VAL A 119 -7.89 2.91 -7.89
C VAL A 119 -8.45 1.59 -8.46
N HIS A 120 -7.69 0.92 -9.32
CA HIS A 120 -8.07 -0.37 -9.91
C HIS A 120 -8.30 -1.45 -8.83
N THR A 121 -7.53 -1.40 -7.73
CA THR A 121 -7.69 -2.34 -6.61
C THR A 121 -9.03 -2.16 -5.89
N PHE A 122 -9.51 -0.94 -5.72
CA PHE A 122 -10.74 -0.68 -4.96
C PHE A 122 -12.01 -0.77 -5.78
N GLN A 123 -11.98 -0.23 -6.99
CA GLN A 123 -13.17 -0.03 -7.82
C GLN A 123 -14.05 -1.28 -7.95
N PRO A 124 -13.53 -2.49 -8.23
CA PRO A 124 -14.38 -3.66 -8.46
C PRO A 124 -15.08 -4.19 -7.20
N PHE A 125 -14.62 -3.82 -6.00
CA PHE A 125 -15.22 -4.28 -4.73
C PHE A 125 -16.30 -3.33 -4.18
N ILE A 126 -16.33 -2.07 -4.61
CA ILE A 126 -17.22 -1.06 -4.04
C ILE A 126 -18.68 -1.48 -4.13
N LYS A 127 -19.13 -2.02 -5.28
CA LYS A 127 -20.51 -2.45 -5.43
C LYS A 127 -20.88 -3.55 -4.44
N ALA A 128 -20.05 -4.58 -4.31
CA ALA A 128 -20.30 -5.70 -3.39
C ALA A 128 -20.31 -5.24 -1.93
N MET A 129 -19.42 -4.32 -1.54
CA MET A 129 -19.41 -3.74 -0.20
C MET A 129 -20.64 -2.88 0.09
N ARG A 130 -21.09 -2.09 -0.89
CA ARG A 130 -22.32 -1.31 -0.79
C ARG A 130 -23.55 -2.21 -0.60
N ASP A 131 -23.66 -3.24 -1.43
CA ASP A 131 -24.77 -4.20 -1.36
C ASP A 131 -24.77 -4.96 -0.02
N ALA A 132 -23.60 -5.21 0.56
CA ALA A 132 -23.43 -5.79 1.90
C ALA A 132 -23.63 -4.79 3.05
N GLY A 133 -23.71 -3.48 2.78
CA GLY A 133 -23.84 -2.43 3.78
C GLY A 133 -22.63 -2.28 4.72
N LYS A 134 -21.49 -2.83 4.37
CA LYS A 134 -20.24 -2.79 5.16
C LYS A 134 -19.01 -3.06 4.32
N GLY A 135 -17.87 -2.59 4.79
CA GLY A 135 -16.57 -2.85 4.17
C GLY A 135 -15.51 -1.85 4.65
N GLN A 136 -14.27 -2.12 4.30
CA GLN A 136 -13.17 -1.18 4.53
C GLN A 136 -12.17 -1.22 3.40
N LEU A 137 -11.82 -0.05 2.89
CA LEU A 137 -10.78 0.18 1.89
C LEU A 137 -9.55 0.77 2.58
N VAL A 138 -8.40 0.17 2.38
CA VAL A 138 -7.15 0.56 3.04
C VAL A 138 -6.08 0.87 1.98
N GLY A 139 -5.60 2.09 1.95
CA GLY A 139 -4.51 2.49 1.05
C GLY A 139 -3.19 2.67 1.80
N ILE A 140 -2.14 2.04 1.28
CA ILE A 140 -0.77 2.23 1.78
C ILE A 140 -0.11 3.38 1.02
N ALA A 141 -0.08 4.55 1.67
CA ALA A 141 0.60 5.75 1.19
C ALA A 141 2.09 5.77 1.59
N SER A 142 2.59 6.90 2.03
CA SER A 142 3.93 7.09 2.62
C SER A 142 4.05 8.48 3.24
N VAL A 143 4.94 8.65 4.20
CA VAL A 143 5.38 9.98 4.67
C VAL A 143 6.01 10.81 3.56
N ALA A 144 6.56 10.17 2.52
CA ALA A 144 7.08 10.84 1.33
C ALA A 144 6.00 11.58 0.51
N GLY A 145 4.72 11.27 0.73
CA GLY A 145 3.60 12.00 0.14
C GLY A 145 3.24 13.31 0.85
N VAL A 146 3.83 13.60 2.01
CA VAL A 146 3.56 14.83 2.77
C VAL A 146 4.33 16.02 2.21
N ARG A 147 5.54 15.79 1.70
CA ARG A 147 6.41 16.81 1.09
C ARG A 147 7.22 16.22 -0.05
N GLY A 148 7.45 16.99 -1.12
CA GLY A 148 8.32 16.59 -2.23
C GLY A 148 9.75 16.36 -1.76
N LEU A 149 10.32 15.21 -2.10
CA LEU A 149 11.69 14.82 -1.76
C LEU A 149 12.56 14.89 -3.02
N PRO A 150 13.68 15.63 -3.00
CA PRO A 150 14.61 15.67 -4.13
C PRO A 150 15.09 14.26 -4.52
N GLY A 151 15.23 14.00 -5.82
CA GLY A 151 15.65 12.70 -6.33
C GLY A 151 14.61 11.58 -6.23
N ALA A 152 13.40 11.88 -5.72
CA ALA A 152 12.29 10.93 -5.61
C ALA A 152 10.95 11.58 -6.03
N SER A 153 10.98 12.43 -7.04
CA SER A 153 9.84 13.27 -7.45
C SER A 153 8.61 12.44 -7.84
N ALA A 154 8.77 11.39 -8.64
CA ALA A 154 7.67 10.50 -9.04
C ALA A 154 7.05 9.81 -7.81
N TYR A 155 7.88 9.28 -6.92
CA TYR A 155 7.40 8.59 -5.72
C TYR A 155 6.64 9.55 -4.79
N SER A 156 7.22 10.72 -4.50
CA SER A 156 6.57 11.73 -3.65
C SER A 156 5.24 12.19 -4.26
N ALA A 157 5.21 12.48 -5.57
CA ALA A 157 4.00 12.88 -6.28
C ALA A 157 2.93 11.78 -6.23
N SER A 158 3.31 10.52 -6.49
CA SER A 158 2.37 9.40 -6.45
C SER A 158 1.78 9.16 -5.05
N LYS A 159 2.60 9.29 -4.00
CA LYS A 159 2.10 9.11 -2.63
C LYS A 159 1.28 10.30 -2.13
N ALA A 160 1.56 11.52 -2.61
CA ALA A 160 0.70 12.68 -2.38
C ALA A 160 -0.65 12.52 -3.08
N ALA A 161 -0.67 12.07 -4.34
CA ALA A 161 -1.88 11.77 -5.08
C ALA A 161 -2.70 10.67 -4.39
N ALA A 162 -2.06 9.59 -3.92
CA ALA A 162 -2.73 8.53 -3.17
C ALA A 162 -3.40 9.05 -1.88
N ILE A 163 -2.72 9.94 -1.12
CA ILE A 163 -3.29 10.55 0.10
C ILE A 163 -4.54 11.37 -0.26
N ALA A 164 -4.45 12.24 -1.27
CA ALA A 164 -5.57 13.08 -1.69
C ALA A 164 -6.76 12.25 -2.21
N TYR A 165 -6.49 11.22 -3.03
CA TYR A 165 -7.51 10.30 -3.52
C TYR A 165 -8.23 9.58 -2.37
N LEU A 166 -7.48 9.01 -1.43
CA LEU A 166 -8.05 8.31 -0.29
C LEU A 166 -8.87 9.23 0.62
N GLU A 167 -8.50 10.50 0.73
CA GLU A 167 -9.28 11.50 1.46
C GLU A 167 -10.62 11.77 0.79
N SER A 168 -10.64 11.94 -0.54
CA SER A 168 -11.88 12.10 -1.32
C SER A 168 -12.76 10.86 -1.22
N LEU A 169 -12.18 9.69 -1.49
CA LEU A 169 -12.88 8.40 -1.43
C LEU A 169 -13.50 8.16 -0.04
N ARG A 170 -12.83 8.58 1.03
CA ARG A 170 -13.35 8.46 2.39
C ARG A 170 -14.66 9.23 2.57
N VAL A 171 -14.77 10.41 2.00
CA VAL A 171 -15.99 11.22 2.06
C VAL A 171 -17.08 10.60 1.19
N GLU A 172 -16.74 10.17 -0.03
CA GLU A 172 -17.67 9.51 -0.95
C GLU A 172 -18.30 8.24 -0.35
N MET A 173 -17.52 7.48 0.41
CA MET A 173 -17.95 6.20 0.98
C MET A 173 -18.74 6.31 2.29
N LEU A 174 -18.84 7.49 2.90
CA LEU A 174 -19.55 7.69 4.18
C LEU A 174 -21.02 7.23 4.12
N HIS A 175 -21.72 7.55 3.03
CA HIS A 175 -23.14 7.18 2.88
C HIS A 175 -23.37 5.68 2.62
N HIS A 176 -22.28 4.94 2.38
CA HIS A 176 -22.34 3.50 2.08
C HIS A 176 -21.87 2.63 3.25
N ASN A 177 -21.58 3.24 4.40
CA ASN A 177 -21.02 2.55 5.57
C ASN A 177 -19.72 1.77 5.24
N ILE A 178 -18.94 2.27 4.28
CA ILE A 178 -17.63 1.74 3.92
C ILE A 178 -16.57 2.65 4.51
N ALA A 179 -15.75 2.10 5.41
CA ALA A 179 -14.63 2.85 5.99
C ALA A 179 -13.48 2.97 5.00
N VAL A 180 -12.78 4.10 5.01
CA VAL A 180 -11.53 4.28 4.24
C VAL A 180 -10.42 4.68 5.20
N THR A 181 -9.32 3.93 5.16
CA THR A 181 -8.14 4.13 6.01
C THR A 181 -6.92 4.41 5.14
N THR A 182 -6.23 5.50 5.43
CA THR A 182 -4.92 5.83 4.85
C THR A 182 -3.83 5.53 5.86
N ILE A 183 -2.92 4.64 5.53
CA ILE A 183 -1.71 4.39 6.31
C ILE A 183 -0.53 5.00 5.57
N ALA A 184 0.22 5.88 6.22
CA ALA A 184 1.42 6.51 5.68
C ALA A 184 2.66 6.00 6.44
N PRO A 185 3.30 4.91 5.97
CA PRO A 185 4.51 4.40 6.59
C PRO A 185 5.67 5.40 6.49
N GLY A 186 6.52 5.40 7.52
CA GLY A 186 7.89 5.87 7.43
C GLY A 186 8.79 4.80 6.80
N TYR A 187 9.97 4.57 7.36
CA TYR A 187 10.87 3.53 6.89
C TYR A 187 10.48 2.18 7.49
N ILE A 188 10.10 1.24 6.62
CA ILE A 188 9.83 -0.16 6.99
C ILE A 188 10.85 -1.03 6.27
N ARG A 189 11.48 -1.97 6.97
CA ARG A 189 12.45 -2.91 6.42
C ARG A 189 11.77 -3.85 5.43
N THR A 190 12.12 -3.71 4.17
CA THR A 190 11.56 -4.45 3.04
C THR A 190 12.57 -4.47 1.90
N PRO A 191 12.46 -5.35 0.91
CA PRO A 191 13.32 -5.32 -0.27
C PRO A 191 13.36 -3.95 -0.97
N MET A 192 12.29 -3.17 -0.89
CA MET A 192 12.23 -1.80 -1.45
C MET A 192 13.13 -0.81 -0.70
N THR A 193 13.35 -0.99 0.59
CA THR A 193 14.16 -0.10 1.42
C THR A 193 15.58 -0.60 1.62
N ASP A 194 15.84 -1.89 1.46
CA ASP A 194 17.16 -2.50 1.67
C ASP A 194 18.21 -2.00 0.66
N ILE A 195 17.76 -1.51 -0.50
CA ILE A 195 18.62 -0.90 -1.52
C ILE A 195 19.04 0.55 -1.20
N ASN A 196 18.47 1.16 -0.14
CA ASN A 196 18.79 2.53 0.22
C ASN A 196 20.14 2.59 0.95
N SER A 197 21.05 3.44 0.48
CA SER A 197 22.37 3.65 1.07
C SER A 197 22.41 4.75 2.14
N TYR A 198 21.31 5.40 2.42
CA TYR A 198 21.21 6.51 3.36
C TYR A 198 20.54 6.11 4.68
N ARG A 199 20.78 6.93 5.71
CA ARG A 199 20.22 6.70 7.05
C ARG A 199 18.69 6.75 7.02
N MET A 200 18.05 5.75 7.59
CA MET A 200 16.60 5.60 7.71
C MET A 200 16.19 5.70 9.19
N PRO A 201 15.86 6.93 9.68
CA PRO A 201 15.48 7.12 11.08
C PRO A 201 14.17 6.36 11.39
N PHE A 202 14.11 5.77 12.59
CA PHE A 202 12.95 5.00 13.07
C PHE A 202 12.56 3.83 12.15
N LEU A 203 13.55 3.19 11.50
CA LEU A 203 13.34 1.98 10.71
C LEU A 203 12.65 0.92 11.57
N MET A 204 11.57 0.32 11.04
CA MET A 204 10.76 -0.68 11.71
C MET A 204 10.69 -1.96 10.87
N ASP A 205 10.71 -3.11 11.51
CA ASP A 205 10.55 -4.40 10.82
C ASP A 205 9.11 -4.58 10.31
N ALA A 206 8.98 -5.31 9.18
CA ALA A 206 7.70 -5.41 8.47
C ALA A 206 6.62 -6.13 9.28
N ASP A 207 6.97 -7.13 10.07
CA ASP A 207 6.07 -7.87 10.96
C ASP A 207 5.52 -6.99 12.08
N ILE A 208 6.40 -6.19 12.72
CA ILE A 208 5.99 -5.21 13.74
C ILE A 208 5.09 -4.14 13.13
N ALA A 209 5.41 -3.69 11.93
CA ALA A 209 4.60 -2.71 11.20
C ALA A 209 3.22 -3.30 10.86
N ALA A 210 3.16 -4.52 10.35
CA ALA A 210 1.92 -5.21 10.01
C ALA A 210 0.97 -5.33 11.21
N GLY A 211 1.48 -5.72 12.39
CA GLY A 211 0.70 -5.75 13.62
C GLY A 211 0.08 -4.40 13.98
N LYS A 212 0.86 -3.31 13.83
CA LYS A 212 0.35 -1.94 14.06
C LYS A 212 -0.66 -1.51 12.99
N PHE A 213 -0.44 -1.90 11.73
CA PHE A 213 -1.35 -1.57 10.61
C PHE A 213 -2.69 -2.27 10.81
N VAL A 214 -2.71 -3.55 11.15
CA VAL A 214 -3.96 -4.29 11.41
C VAL A 214 -4.72 -3.65 12.58
N ASN A 215 -4.05 -3.25 13.68
CA ASN A 215 -4.69 -2.51 14.77
C ASN A 215 -5.34 -1.19 14.31
N VAL A 216 -4.68 -0.45 13.41
CA VAL A 216 -5.22 0.79 12.82
C VAL A 216 -6.45 0.51 11.96
N ILE A 217 -6.42 -0.58 11.18
CA ILE A 217 -7.51 -1.02 10.31
C ILE A 217 -8.71 -1.45 11.15
N GLU A 218 -8.53 -2.30 12.14
CA GLU A 218 -9.60 -2.74 13.06
C GLU A 218 -10.32 -1.56 13.73
N ASN A 219 -9.55 -0.53 14.12
CA ASN A 219 -10.08 0.69 14.72
C ASN A 219 -10.60 1.71 13.67
N LYS A 220 -10.66 1.35 12.39
CA LYS A 220 -11.15 2.19 11.28
C LYS A 220 -10.58 3.62 11.31
N ARG A 221 -9.29 3.76 11.64
CA ARG A 221 -8.62 5.07 11.72
C ARG A 221 -8.55 5.68 10.33
N ARG A 222 -8.88 6.97 10.23
CA ARG A 222 -8.98 7.68 8.93
C ARG A 222 -7.62 7.88 8.26
N PHE A 223 -6.64 8.40 9.02
CA PHE A 223 -5.28 8.66 8.56
C PHE A 223 -4.30 8.42 9.70
N VAL A 224 -3.27 7.62 9.46
CA VAL A 224 -2.23 7.32 10.47
C VAL A 224 -0.84 7.25 9.84
N VAL A 225 0.13 7.85 10.52
CA VAL A 225 1.56 7.70 10.20
C VAL A 225 2.19 6.69 11.17
N ILE A 226 2.90 5.71 10.66
CA ILE A 226 3.59 4.68 11.45
C ILE A 226 5.04 4.55 10.98
N PRO A 227 6.03 4.63 11.90
CA PRO A 227 5.88 4.85 13.34
C PRO A 227 5.45 6.27 13.71
N TRP A 228 4.88 6.45 14.91
CA TRP A 228 4.31 7.73 15.33
C TRP A 228 5.30 8.89 15.33
N GLN A 229 6.59 8.60 15.58
CA GLN A 229 7.67 9.60 15.51
C GLN A 229 7.74 10.25 14.13
N MET A 230 7.57 9.44 13.07
CA MET A 230 7.52 9.95 11.68
C MET A 230 6.29 10.83 11.45
N GLY A 231 5.24 10.69 12.25
CA GLY A 231 4.07 11.58 12.21
C GLY A 231 4.42 13.02 12.63
N TRP A 232 5.27 13.19 13.62
CA TRP A 232 5.78 14.51 14.00
C TRP A 232 6.70 15.07 12.93
N VAL A 233 7.61 14.24 12.39
CA VAL A 233 8.51 14.65 11.29
C VAL A 233 7.68 15.11 10.08
N ALA A 234 6.66 14.35 9.69
CA ALA A 234 5.77 14.69 8.57
C ALA A 234 5.03 16.02 8.80
N ARG A 235 4.48 16.22 10.00
CA ARG A 235 3.82 17.48 10.37
C ARG A 235 4.80 18.65 10.29
N LEU A 236 5.98 18.52 10.90
CA LEU A 236 6.99 19.54 10.86
C LEU A 236 7.40 19.90 9.43
N MET A 237 7.69 18.89 8.60
CA MET A 237 8.04 19.11 7.20
C MET A 237 6.97 19.90 6.45
N ARG A 238 5.70 19.68 6.72
CA ARG A 238 4.60 20.38 6.04
C ARG A 238 4.58 21.87 6.32
N PHE A 239 5.00 22.30 7.53
CA PHE A 239 4.99 23.70 7.94
C PHE A 239 6.29 24.45 7.62
N ILE A 240 7.37 23.77 7.20
CA ILE A 240 8.62 24.43 6.83
C ILE A 240 8.38 25.34 5.60
N PRO A 241 8.69 26.66 5.68
CA PRO A 241 8.58 27.55 4.52
C PRO A 241 9.45 27.08 3.35
N PRO A 242 9.03 27.31 2.09
CA PRO A 242 9.74 26.83 0.90
C PRO A 242 11.24 27.17 0.90
N LYS A 243 11.63 28.42 1.15
CA LYS A 243 13.04 28.83 1.17
C LYS A 243 13.89 28.06 2.18
N LEU A 244 13.32 27.77 3.37
CA LEU A 244 14.02 26.99 4.39
C LEU A 244 14.09 25.52 3.97
N TRP A 245 13.02 24.98 3.38
CA TRP A 245 13.03 23.63 2.84
C TRP A 245 14.08 23.44 1.75
N ASP A 246 14.18 24.35 0.80
CA ASP A 246 15.16 24.32 -0.28
C ASP A 246 16.59 24.30 0.30
N PHE A 247 16.87 25.14 1.30
CA PHE A 247 18.15 25.14 2.00
C PHE A 247 18.47 23.82 2.70
N LEU A 248 17.51 23.23 3.41
CA LEU A 248 17.68 21.97 4.13
C LEU A 248 17.77 20.76 3.19
N ALA A 249 17.02 20.76 2.10
CA ALA A 249 16.87 19.62 1.20
C ALA A 249 17.84 19.63 0.01
N LYS A 250 18.53 20.73 -0.29
CA LYS A 250 19.43 20.85 -1.46
C LYS A 250 20.50 19.77 -1.56
N ASN A 251 20.95 19.23 -0.42
CA ASN A 251 21.97 18.17 -0.35
C ASN A 251 21.38 16.84 0.15
N ALA A 252 20.04 16.65 0.06
CA ALA A 252 19.43 15.41 0.49
C ALA A 252 19.92 14.23 -0.37
N PRO A 253 20.15 13.06 0.21
CA PRO A 253 20.56 11.90 -0.56
C PRO A 253 19.46 11.49 -1.54
N HIS A 254 19.85 11.21 -2.77
CA HIS A 254 18.93 10.76 -3.81
C HIS A 254 18.77 9.25 -3.76
N LYS A 255 17.58 8.77 -4.07
CA LYS A 255 17.31 7.35 -4.27
C LYS A 255 17.96 6.88 -5.58
N SER A 256 18.40 5.61 -5.60
CA SER A 256 18.96 5.00 -6.81
C SER A 256 17.94 5.04 -7.97
N ARG A 257 18.41 5.43 -9.14
CA ARG A 257 17.65 5.47 -10.40
C ARG A 257 17.64 4.07 -11.00
N THR A 258 16.62 3.28 -10.72
CA THR A 258 16.43 1.93 -11.25
C THR A 258 15.26 1.90 -12.20
N ARG A 259 15.32 1.05 -13.26
CA ARG A 259 14.13 0.77 -14.06
C ARG A 259 13.05 0.16 -13.19
N VAL A 260 11.83 0.61 -13.33
CA VAL A 260 10.63 0.02 -12.74
C VAL A 260 10.05 -0.91 -13.81
N GLU A 261 10.14 -2.22 -13.57
CA GLU A 261 9.55 -3.25 -14.44
C GLU A 261 8.08 -3.52 -14.07
#